data_87572e6662953c4342a87508aab31921
#
_entry.id   87572e6662953c4342a87508aab31921
#
_cell.length_a   1.000
_cell.length_b   1.000
_cell.length_c   1.000
_cell.angle_alpha   90.00
_cell.angle_beta   90.00
_cell.angle_gamma   90.00
#
_symmetry.space_group_name_H-M   'P 1'
#
loop_
_entity.id
_entity.type
_entity.pdbx_description
1 polymer ?
#
loop_
_entity_poly.entity_id
_entity_poly.type
_entity_poly.pdbx_seq_one_letter_code
_entity_poly.pdbx_strand_id
1 'polypeptide(L)'
;QFDVAICETVTRSRSQIFDHASEAMNTVMANYEGARKAAGREGKFSMRVIDSKQIFAGQGLLAAHTLRLINQKVSKNTLRHEVETFTDKIYTCVIPRDLHYIRERARRRGDKSLSAMAAFMGKVLNINPVIFGQGVEGKPVAKTRDFNVAVEKVMNYAIGRLEAGLLTPYVSLSCGLSWTEIEELPGLNRLRDACEKHGVELLLSQMGITSS
;
A
#
# COMPACT_ATOMS: atom_id res chain seq x y z
N GLN A 1 6.64 18.43 18.39
CA GLN A 1 5.71 19.51 18.71
C GLN A 1 4.30 19.22 18.17
N PHE A 2 3.89 17.96 18.16
CA PHE A 2 2.62 17.52 17.59
C PHE A 2 1.69 17.03 18.71
N ASP A 3 0.40 17.20 18.51
CA ASP A 3 -0.62 16.72 19.44
C ASP A 3 -1.24 15.40 19.00
N VAL A 4 -0.95 14.98 17.76
CA VAL A 4 -1.37 13.71 17.19
C VAL A 4 -0.22 13.08 16.42
N ALA A 5 -0.06 11.77 16.54
CA ALA A 5 0.78 10.95 15.69
C ALA A 5 -0.04 9.75 15.19
N ILE A 6 0.06 9.49 13.88
CA ILE A 6 -0.48 8.29 13.24
C ILE A 6 0.69 7.51 12.68
N CYS A 7 0.79 6.24 13.04
CA CYS A 7 1.77 5.31 12.54
C CYS A 7 1.04 4.27 11.66
N GLU A 8 1.19 4.37 10.36
CA GLU A 8 0.64 3.42 9.40
C GLU A 8 1.67 2.33 9.14
N THR A 9 1.29 1.09 9.34
CA THR A 9 2.20 -0.05 9.19
C THR A 9 1.83 -0.87 7.97
N VAL A 10 2.78 -1.61 7.43
CA VAL A 10 2.47 -2.71 6.51
C VAL A 10 1.50 -3.68 7.17
N THR A 11 0.70 -4.37 6.36
CA THR A 11 -0.33 -5.29 6.87
C THR A 11 0.21 -6.27 7.91
N ARG A 12 -0.52 -6.37 9.02
CA ARG A 12 -0.22 -7.28 10.15
C ARG A 12 -0.13 -8.74 9.70
N SER A 13 -0.89 -9.13 8.69
CA SER A 13 -0.87 -10.50 8.15
C SER A 13 0.48 -10.89 7.52
N ARG A 14 1.35 -9.92 7.22
CA ARG A 14 2.64 -10.12 6.54
C ARG A 14 3.85 -9.76 7.39
N SER A 15 3.66 -9.04 8.49
CA SER A 15 4.76 -8.53 9.30
C SER A 15 4.34 -8.30 10.75
N GLN A 16 5.28 -8.46 11.67
CA GLN A 16 5.09 -8.14 13.08
C GLN A 16 5.24 -6.63 13.40
N ILE A 17 5.48 -5.80 12.38
CA ILE A 17 5.71 -4.35 12.56
C ILE A 17 4.52 -3.68 13.25
N PHE A 18 3.28 -4.08 12.93
CA PHE A 18 2.10 -3.57 13.61
C PHE A 18 2.12 -3.86 15.12
N ASP A 19 2.46 -5.09 15.50
CA ASP A 19 2.48 -5.49 16.90
C ASP A 19 3.58 -4.76 17.67
N HIS A 20 4.79 -4.67 17.11
CA HIS A 20 5.90 -3.92 17.71
C HIS A 20 5.62 -2.41 17.80
N ALA A 21 5.02 -1.82 16.77
CA ALA A 21 4.63 -0.41 16.80
C ALA A 21 3.53 -0.14 17.83
N SER A 22 2.59 -1.08 18.01
CA SER A 22 1.53 -0.98 19.02
C SER A 22 2.09 -1.07 20.44
N GLU A 23 3.07 -1.94 20.68
CA GLU A 23 3.78 -2.04 21.95
C GLU A 23 4.56 -0.76 22.28
N ALA A 24 5.30 -0.25 21.27
CA ALA A 24 6.00 1.03 21.41
C ALA A 24 5.02 2.20 21.67
N MET A 25 3.88 2.22 20.98
CA MET A 25 2.83 3.21 21.23
C MET A 25 2.34 3.16 22.69
N ASN A 26 2.06 1.96 23.23
CA ASN A 26 1.62 1.80 24.61
C ASN A 26 2.65 2.35 25.61
N THR A 27 3.94 2.09 25.36
CA THR A 27 5.04 2.63 26.16
C THR A 27 5.11 4.15 26.09
N VAL A 28 4.99 4.75 24.91
CA VAL A 28 4.94 6.21 24.73
C VAL A 28 3.73 6.80 25.44
N MET A 29 2.55 6.20 25.24
CA MET A 29 1.30 6.72 25.82
C MET A 29 1.27 6.64 27.35
N ALA A 30 1.97 5.68 27.95
CA ALA A 30 2.10 5.60 29.41
C ALA A 30 3.00 6.70 30.03
N ASN A 31 3.93 7.27 29.23
CA ASN A 31 4.98 8.14 29.76
C ASN A 31 4.99 9.56 29.16
N TYR A 32 4.12 9.88 28.20
CA TYR A 32 4.22 11.13 27.43
C TYR A 32 3.93 12.40 28.27
N GLU A 33 3.10 12.32 29.32
CA GLU A 33 2.67 13.48 30.09
C GLU A 33 3.85 14.17 30.80
N GLY A 34 4.72 13.37 31.43
CA GLY A 34 5.95 13.88 32.06
C GLY A 34 6.88 14.58 31.08
N ALA A 35 7.09 13.97 29.90
CA ALA A 35 7.93 14.55 28.84
C ALA A 35 7.33 15.86 28.30
N ARG A 36 6.00 15.93 28.09
CA ARG A 36 5.32 17.16 27.64
C ARG A 36 5.42 18.28 28.67
N LYS A 37 5.19 17.96 29.95
CA LYS A 37 5.31 18.93 31.05
C LYS A 37 6.74 19.48 31.14
N ALA A 38 7.74 18.62 31.07
CA ALA A 38 9.13 19.04 31.07
C ALA A 38 9.50 19.94 29.87
N ALA A 39 8.82 19.74 28.73
CA ALA A 39 8.99 20.57 27.52
C ALA A 39 8.09 21.82 27.51
N GLY A 40 7.39 22.14 28.60
CA GLY A 40 6.48 23.29 28.69
C GLY A 40 5.28 23.19 27.74
N ARG A 41 4.81 21.97 27.44
CA ARG A 41 3.70 21.73 26.54
C ARG A 41 2.43 21.38 27.31
N GLU A 42 1.39 22.15 27.07
CA GLU A 42 0.05 21.86 27.57
C GLU A 42 -0.74 21.00 26.58
N GLY A 43 -1.83 20.38 27.07
CA GLY A 43 -2.74 19.59 26.26
C GLY A 43 -2.37 18.13 26.13
N LYS A 44 -3.31 17.34 25.59
CA LYS A 44 -3.17 15.89 25.45
C LYS A 44 -2.51 15.53 24.13
N PHE A 45 -1.58 14.58 24.18
CA PHE A 45 -1.06 13.89 23.02
C PHE A 45 -1.88 12.63 22.73
N SER A 46 -1.99 12.29 21.47
CA SER A 46 -2.67 11.08 21.02
C SER A 46 -1.82 10.40 19.95
N MET A 47 -1.58 9.12 20.13
CA MET A 47 -0.90 8.29 19.14
C MET A 47 -1.80 7.12 18.71
N ARG A 48 -1.77 6.75 17.45
CA ARG A 48 -2.46 5.59 16.89
C ARG A 48 -1.55 4.82 15.98
N VAL A 49 -1.61 3.50 16.08
CA VAL A 49 -1.02 2.58 15.10
C VAL A 49 -2.17 2.00 14.29
N ILE A 50 -2.05 2.06 12.98
CA ILE A 50 -3.07 1.61 12.03
C ILE A 50 -2.46 0.51 11.16
N ASP A 51 -3.12 -0.65 11.14
CA ASP A 51 -2.85 -1.68 10.16
C ASP A 51 -3.37 -1.20 8.80
N SER A 52 -2.47 -0.90 7.87
CA SER A 52 -2.89 -0.45 6.54
C SER A 52 -3.64 -1.53 5.76
N LYS A 53 -3.56 -2.78 6.17
CA LYS A 53 -4.00 -3.96 5.41
C LYS A 53 -3.40 -4.04 4.00
N GLN A 54 -2.35 -3.26 3.77
CA GLN A 54 -1.74 -3.08 2.45
C GLN A 54 -0.26 -3.43 2.48
N ILE A 55 0.28 -3.59 1.27
CA ILE A 55 1.71 -3.65 0.97
C ILE A 55 2.02 -2.68 -0.18
N PHE A 56 3.28 -2.29 -0.33
CA PHE A 56 3.78 -1.48 -1.46
C PHE A 56 2.95 -0.21 -1.73
N ALA A 57 2.50 -0.04 -2.97
CA ALA A 57 1.76 1.12 -3.46
C ALA A 57 0.48 1.43 -2.65
N GLY A 58 -0.21 0.39 -2.16
CA GLY A 58 -1.42 0.57 -1.35
C GLY A 58 -1.15 1.27 -0.01
N GLN A 59 0.01 1.01 0.61
CA GLN A 59 0.43 1.72 1.83
C GLN A 59 0.74 3.20 1.54
N GLY A 60 1.43 3.48 0.42
CA GLY A 60 1.69 4.85 -0.03
C GLY A 60 0.39 5.63 -0.31
N LEU A 61 -0.61 4.95 -0.89
CA LEU A 61 -1.92 5.55 -1.15
C LEU A 61 -2.64 5.90 0.16
N LEU A 62 -2.58 5.04 1.17
CA LEU A 62 -3.15 5.33 2.50
C LEU A 62 -2.49 6.56 3.12
N ALA A 63 -1.15 6.64 3.08
CA ALA A 63 -0.41 7.77 3.60
C ALA A 63 -0.78 9.10 2.89
N ALA A 64 -0.91 9.09 1.57
CA ALA A 64 -1.35 10.26 0.81
C ALA A 64 -2.77 10.70 1.20
N HIS A 65 -3.70 9.76 1.37
CA HIS A 65 -5.04 10.06 1.84
C HIS A 65 -5.05 10.63 3.26
N THR A 66 -4.28 10.06 4.16
CA THR A 66 -4.12 10.57 5.55
C THR A 66 -3.59 11.99 5.57
N LEU A 67 -2.57 12.30 4.77
CA LEU A 67 -2.04 13.66 4.62
C LEU A 67 -3.09 14.63 4.07
N ARG A 68 -3.88 14.21 3.10
CA ARG A 68 -4.99 15.01 2.57
C ARG A 68 -5.99 15.36 3.66
N LEU A 69 -6.42 14.40 4.49
CA LEU A 69 -7.33 14.63 5.61
C LEU A 69 -6.74 15.59 6.65
N ILE A 70 -5.45 15.45 6.96
CA ILE A 70 -4.72 16.36 7.86
C ILE A 70 -4.73 17.79 7.30
N ASN A 71 -4.45 17.96 6.01
CA ASN A 71 -4.46 19.26 5.33
C ASN A 71 -5.87 19.89 5.29
N GLN A 72 -6.91 19.06 5.24
CA GLN A 72 -8.31 19.49 5.37
C GLN A 72 -8.71 19.86 6.80
N LYS A 73 -7.80 19.67 7.78
CA LYS A 73 -8.01 19.99 9.19
C LYS A 73 -9.21 19.26 9.81
N VAL A 74 -9.50 18.04 9.36
CA VAL A 74 -10.56 17.23 9.96
C VAL A 74 -10.28 16.95 11.45
N SER A 75 -11.32 16.72 12.24
CA SER A 75 -11.15 16.41 13.66
C SER A 75 -10.32 15.14 13.88
N LYS A 76 -9.66 15.02 15.03
CA LYS A 76 -8.86 13.83 15.40
C LYS A 76 -9.66 12.53 15.31
N ASN A 77 -10.92 12.55 15.73
CA ASN A 77 -11.79 11.37 15.68
C ASN A 77 -12.21 11.04 14.26
N THR A 78 -12.55 12.05 13.46
CA THR A 78 -12.85 11.91 12.03
C THR A 78 -11.63 11.35 11.29
N LEU A 79 -10.45 11.93 11.51
CA LEU A 79 -9.20 11.48 10.87
C LEU A 79 -8.95 9.98 11.12
N ARG A 80 -9.05 9.54 12.37
CA ARG A 80 -8.88 8.14 12.72
C ARG A 80 -9.89 7.26 11.99
N HIS A 81 -11.17 7.59 12.10
CA HIS A 81 -12.26 6.80 11.51
C HIS A 81 -12.12 6.67 9.98
N GLU A 82 -11.86 7.80 9.32
CA GLU A 82 -11.69 7.84 7.86
C GLU A 82 -10.48 7.00 7.42
N VAL A 83 -9.33 7.12 8.09
CA VAL A 83 -8.13 6.35 7.73
C VAL A 83 -8.35 4.86 7.96
N GLU A 84 -8.89 4.45 9.12
CA GLU A 84 -9.20 3.04 9.41
C GLU A 84 -10.20 2.45 8.40
N THR A 85 -11.25 3.20 8.05
CA THR A 85 -12.27 2.76 7.09
C THR A 85 -11.74 2.69 5.66
N PHE A 86 -10.82 3.59 5.30
CA PHE A 86 -10.26 3.64 3.96
C PHE A 86 -9.37 2.44 3.64
N THR A 87 -8.75 1.79 4.65
CA THR A 87 -7.89 0.62 4.43
C THR A 87 -8.59 -0.50 3.65
N ASP A 88 -9.88 -0.71 3.87
CA ASP A 88 -10.68 -1.76 3.21
C ASP A 88 -11.19 -1.35 1.81
N LYS A 89 -11.02 -0.08 1.44
CA LYS A 89 -11.45 0.47 0.15
C LYS A 89 -10.32 0.58 -0.87
N ILE A 90 -9.09 0.25 -0.47
CA ILE A 90 -7.92 0.29 -1.34
C ILE A 90 -7.86 -0.99 -2.16
N TYR A 91 -7.80 -0.82 -3.48
CA TYR A 91 -7.58 -1.91 -4.43
C TYR A 91 -6.13 -1.87 -4.91
N THR A 92 -5.49 -3.02 -4.94
CA THR A 92 -4.11 -3.16 -5.39
C THR A 92 -3.97 -4.22 -6.47
N CYS A 93 -3.09 -3.98 -7.42
CA CYS A 93 -2.62 -4.99 -8.38
C CYS A 93 -1.12 -5.20 -8.18
N VAL A 94 -0.69 -6.45 -8.14
CA VAL A 94 0.73 -6.80 -8.00
C VAL A 94 1.12 -7.77 -9.11
N ILE A 95 2.23 -7.48 -9.77
CA ILE A 95 2.86 -8.36 -10.76
C ILE A 95 4.25 -8.73 -10.24
N PRO A 96 4.41 -9.88 -9.59
CA PRO A 96 5.73 -10.33 -9.15
C PRO A 96 6.57 -10.82 -10.34
N ARG A 97 7.80 -10.33 -10.45
CA ARG A 97 8.74 -10.80 -11.50
C ARG A 97 9.41 -12.12 -11.12
N ASP A 98 9.70 -12.34 -9.85
CA ASP A 98 10.33 -13.55 -9.33
C ASP A 98 9.40 -14.29 -8.36
N LEU A 99 8.69 -15.24 -8.90
CA LEU A 99 7.79 -16.10 -8.12
C LEU A 99 8.53 -17.11 -7.25
N HIS A 100 9.72 -17.54 -7.66
CA HIS A 100 10.51 -18.49 -6.88
C HIS A 100 10.96 -17.82 -5.59
N TYR A 101 11.49 -16.60 -5.68
CA TYR A 101 11.90 -15.81 -4.52
C TYR A 101 10.74 -15.58 -3.55
N ILE A 102 9.58 -15.17 -4.05
CA ILE A 102 8.38 -14.95 -3.22
C ILE A 102 7.95 -16.24 -2.53
N ARG A 103 7.95 -17.37 -3.22
CA ARG A 103 7.62 -18.68 -2.66
C ARG A 103 8.57 -19.08 -1.52
N GLU A 104 9.88 -18.97 -1.75
CA GLU A 104 10.89 -19.31 -0.74
C GLU A 104 10.77 -18.42 0.50
N ARG A 105 10.57 -17.11 0.30
CA ARG A 105 10.38 -16.16 1.40
C ARG A 105 9.13 -16.47 2.23
N ALA A 106 8.01 -16.77 1.58
CA ALA A 106 6.78 -17.10 2.27
C ALA A 106 6.85 -18.45 2.99
N ARG A 107 7.49 -19.46 2.37
CA ARG A 107 7.74 -20.75 3.02
C ARG A 107 8.52 -20.57 4.32
N ARG A 108 9.59 -19.76 4.30
CA ARG A 108 10.41 -19.47 5.49
C ARG A 108 9.62 -18.75 6.59
N ARG A 109 8.57 -17.99 6.24
CA ARG A 109 7.73 -17.26 7.19
C ARG A 109 6.45 -17.98 7.58
N GLY A 110 6.20 -19.19 7.06
CA GLY A 110 4.97 -19.95 7.31
C GLY A 110 3.71 -19.31 6.71
N ASP A 111 3.86 -18.47 5.69
CA ASP A 111 2.74 -17.79 5.04
C ASP A 111 1.95 -18.73 4.13
N LYS A 112 0.73 -19.07 4.57
CA LYS A 112 -0.16 -20.00 3.86
C LYS A 112 -0.88 -19.36 2.65
N SER A 113 -0.87 -18.05 2.50
CA SER A 113 -1.58 -17.37 1.40
C SER A 113 -1.01 -17.70 0.02
N LEU A 114 0.24 -18.15 -0.04
CA LEU A 114 0.86 -18.60 -1.30
C LEU A 114 0.45 -19.99 -1.75
N SER A 115 -0.21 -20.78 -0.91
CA SER A 115 -0.71 -22.11 -1.34
C SER A 115 -1.78 -21.98 -2.42
N ALA A 116 -2.70 -21.02 -2.29
CA ALA A 116 -3.71 -20.72 -3.30
C ALA A 116 -3.09 -20.19 -4.59
N MET A 117 -2.07 -19.33 -4.48
CA MET A 117 -1.32 -18.82 -5.63
C MET A 117 -0.52 -19.94 -6.33
N ALA A 118 0.08 -20.85 -5.56
CA ALA A 118 0.79 -22.01 -6.10
C ALA A 118 -0.16 -22.96 -6.86
N ALA A 119 -1.37 -23.19 -6.33
CA ALA A 119 -2.40 -23.98 -7.00
C ALA A 119 -2.88 -23.33 -8.31
N PHE A 120 -3.07 -22.01 -8.31
CA PHE A 120 -3.46 -21.27 -9.53
C PHE A 120 -2.39 -21.32 -10.62
N MET A 121 -1.12 -21.22 -10.25
CA MET A 121 0.00 -21.24 -11.19
C MET A 121 0.26 -22.63 -11.79
N GLY A 122 -0.08 -23.69 -11.07
CA GLY A 122 0.21 -25.07 -11.49
C GLY A 122 1.71 -25.33 -11.65
N LYS A 123 2.06 -26.23 -12.60
CA LYS A 123 3.45 -26.59 -12.93
C LYS A 123 4.07 -25.69 -14.03
N VAL A 124 3.39 -24.63 -14.42
CA VAL A 124 3.86 -23.76 -15.53
C VAL A 124 4.99 -22.87 -15.03
N LEU A 125 6.14 -22.99 -15.69
CA LEU A 125 7.31 -22.13 -15.50
C LEU A 125 7.15 -20.85 -16.34
N ASN A 126 7.81 -19.76 -15.90
CA ASN A 126 7.86 -18.49 -16.63
C ASN A 126 6.48 -17.85 -16.88
N ILE A 127 5.71 -17.67 -15.82
CA ILE A 127 4.47 -16.90 -15.88
C ILE A 127 4.57 -15.65 -14.99
N ASN A 128 3.92 -14.58 -15.43
CA ASN A 128 3.72 -13.35 -14.68
C ASN A 128 2.25 -13.28 -14.26
N PRO A 129 1.90 -13.66 -13.02
CA PRO A 129 0.54 -13.55 -12.53
C PRO A 129 0.22 -12.08 -12.22
N VAL A 130 -1.00 -11.68 -12.49
CA VAL A 130 -1.58 -10.46 -11.95
C VAL A 130 -2.38 -10.83 -10.72
N ILE A 131 -1.97 -10.32 -9.57
CA ILE A 131 -2.63 -10.55 -8.29
C ILE A 131 -3.43 -9.29 -7.96
N PHE A 132 -4.72 -9.45 -7.80
CA PHE A 132 -5.62 -8.40 -7.35
C PHE A 132 -5.84 -8.54 -5.85
N GLY A 133 -5.75 -7.43 -5.13
CA GLY A 133 -5.97 -7.38 -3.69
C GLY A 133 -6.95 -6.29 -3.29
N GLN A 134 -7.72 -6.60 -2.24
CA GLN A 134 -8.51 -5.62 -1.51
C GLN A 134 -8.39 -5.96 -0.02
N GLY A 135 -7.94 -5.01 0.78
CA GLY A 135 -7.59 -5.28 2.18
C GLY A 135 -6.48 -6.33 2.27
N VAL A 136 -6.66 -7.35 3.14
CA VAL A 136 -5.68 -8.42 3.35
C VAL A 136 -5.75 -9.55 2.32
N GLU A 137 -6.80 -9.61 1.53
CA GLU A 137 -7.03 -10.67 0.56
C GLU A 137 -6.38 -10.34 -0.79
N GLY A 138 -5.68 -11.33 -1.36
CA GLY A 138 -5.12 -11.24 -2.70
C GLY A 138 -5.51 -12.47 -3.52
N LYS A 139 -6.08 -12.25 -4.71
CA LYS A 139 -6.49 -13.30 -5.64
C LYS A 139 -5.78 -13.15 -6.97
N PRO A 140 -5.20 -14.21 -7.54
CA PRO A 140 -4.69 -14.16 -8.89
C PRO A 140 -5.86 -14.05 -9.88
N VAL A 141 -5.85 -13.02 -10.72
CA VAL A 141 -6.93 -12.72 -11.67
C VAL A 141 -6.53 -12.94 -13.12
N ALA A 142 -5.23 -12.94 -13.41
CA ALA A 142 -4.69 -13.22 -14.73
C ALA A 142 -3.30 -13.84 -14.62
N LYS A 143 -2.88 -14.51 -15.69
CA LYS A 143 -1.52 -15.01 -15.88
C LYS A 143 -1.11 -14.79 -17.32
N THR A 144 0.11 -14.32 -17.52
CA THR A 144 0.70 -14.15 -18.84
C THR A 144 2.11 -14.71 -18.85
N ARG A 145 2.67 -14.99 -20.02
CA ARG A 145 4.10 -15.32 -20.18
C ARG A 145 4.97 -14.09 -20.36
N ASP A 146 4.37 -13.00 -20.78
CA ASP A 146 5.03 -11.74 -21.04
C ASP A 146 4.70 -10.74 -19.90
N PHE A 147 5.74 -10.18 -19.30
CA PHE A 147 5.61 -9.18 -18.23
C PHE A 147 4.95 -7.90 -18.74
N ASN A 148 5.28 -7.45 -19.94
CA ASN A 148 4.72 -6.22 -20.51
C ASN A 148 3.22 -6.35 -20.76
N VAL A 149 2.76 -7.53 -21.17
CA VAL A 149 1.33 -7.84 -21.32
C VAL A 149 0.62 -7.83 -19.96
N ALA A 150 1.29 -8.31 -18.90
CA ALA A 150 0.74 -8.22 -17.53
C ALA A 150 0.62 -6.76 -17.08
N VAL A 151 1.66 -5.96 -17.31
CA VAL A 151 1.68 -4.53 -16.98
C VAL A 151 0.57 -3.79 -17.73
N GLU A 152 0.43 -4.00 -19.01
CA GLU A 152 -0.59 -3.35 -19.83
C GLU A 152 -2.02 -3.67 -19.31
N LYS A 153 -2.27 -4.91 -18.90
CA LYS A 153 -3.56 -5.29 -18.27
C LYS A 153 -3.82 -4.51 -16.99
N VAL A 154 -2.80 -4.33 -16.15
CA VAL A 154 -2.92 -3.55 -14.89
C VAL A 154 -3.15 -2.07 -15.18
N MET A 155 -2.44 -1.49 -16.16
CA MET A 155 -2.65 -0.09 -16.55
C MET A 155 -4.06 0.13 -17.09
N ASN A 156 -4.55 -0.76 -17.96
CA ASN A 156 -5.91 -0.68 -18.49
C ASN A 156 -6.97 -0.83 -17.37
N TYR A 157 -6.73 -1.73 -16.40
CA TYR A 157 -7.59 -1.85 -15.23
C TYR A 157 -7.61 -0.55 -14.40
N ALA A 158 -6.45 0.05 -14.14
CA ALA A 158 -6.34 1.31 -13.40
C ALA A 158 -7.08 2.45 -14.11
N ILE A 159 -6.93 2.57 -15.43
CA ILE A 159 -7.65 3.56 -16.25
C ILE A 159 -9.17 3.34 -16.15
N GLY A 160 -9.64 2.11 -16.31
CA GLY A 160 -11.06 1.81 -16.19
C GLY A 160 -11.64 2.12 -14.79
N ARG A 161 -10.85 1.90 -13.72
CA ARG A 161 -11.24 2.30 -12.35
C ARG A 161 -11.30 3.83 -12.19
N LEU A 162 -10.37 4.54 -12.79
CA LEU A 162 -10.31 5.97 -12.79
C LEU A 162 -11.52 6.58 -13.53
N GLU A 163 -11.87 6.05 -14.69
CA GLU A 163 -13.05 6.45 -15.48
C GLU A 163 -14.37 6.18 -14.75
N ALA A 164 -14.43 5.10 -13.96
CA ALA A 164 -15.58 4.78 -13.13
C ALA A 164 -15.71 5.68 -11.87
N GLY A 165 -14.68 6.46 -11.56
CA GLY A 165 -14.59 7.33 -10.40
C GLY A 165 -13.82 6.68 -9.24
N LEU A 166 -12.97 7.48 -8.61
CA LEU A 166 -12.17 7.10 -7.44
C LEU A 166 -12.69 7.79 -6.19
N LEU A 167 -12.49 7.15 -5.03
CA LEU A 167 -12.82 7.74 -3.72
C LEU A 167 -11.85 8.86 -3.31
N THR A 168 -10.65 8.85 -3.90
CA THR A 168 -9.60 9.84 -3.64
C THR A 168 -8.95 10.24 -4.96
N PRO A 169 -8.41 11.47 -5.08
CA PRO A 169 -7.79 11.92 -6.32
C PRO A 169 -6.37 11.38 -6.49
N TYR A 170 -6.15 10.09 -6.18
CA TYR A 170 -4.82 9.47 -6.24
C TYR A 170 -4.85 8.11 -6.91
N VAL A 171 -3.85 7.87 -7.76
CA VAL A 171 -3.42 6.53 -8.20
C VAL A 171 -1.97 6.38 -7.79
N SER A 172 -1.58 5.24 -7.22
CA SER A 172 -0.20 4.98 -6.79
C SER A 172 0.39 3.81 -7.56
N LEU A 173 1.59 4.00 -8.11
CA LEU A 173 2.38 2.98 -8.78
C LEU A 173 3.75 2.89 -8.13
N SER A 174 4.10 1.69 -7.66
CA SER A 174 5.37 1.38 -7.01
C SER A 174 6.07 0.26 -7.75
N CYS A 175 7.31 0.48 -8.20
CA CYS A 175 8.05 -0.49 -9.00
C CYS A 175 9.45 -0.74 -8.45
N GLY A 176 9.88 -2.02 -8.45
CA GLY A 176 11.27 -2.42 -8.20
C GLY A 176 12.15 -2.35 -9.45
N LEU A 177 11.91 -1.36 -10.32
CA LEU A 177 12.60 -1.11 -11.58
C LEU A 177 13.39 0.19 -11.49
N SER A 178 14.38 0.39 -12.36
CA SER A 178 15.01 1.69 -12.53
C SER A 178 14.02 2.74 -13.06
N TRP A 179 14.29 4.00 -12.86
CA TRP A 179 13.43 5.07 -13.40
C TRP A 179 13.29 4.99 -14.93
N THR A 180 14.36 4.65 -15.64
CA THR A 180 14.33 4.45 -17.09
C THR A 180 13.36 3.33 -17.47
N GLU A 181 13.44 2.18 -16.80
CA GLU A 181 12.52 1.07 -17.06
C GLU A 181 11.06 1.41 -16.69
N ILE A 182 10.84 2.22 -15.64
CA ILE A 182 9.50 2.67 -15.25
C ILE A 182 8.89 3.54 -16.35
N GLU A 183 9.67 4.48 -16.90
CA GLU A 183 9.21 5.36 -17.97
C GLU A 183 8.86 4.60 -19.27
N GLU A 184 9.48 3.44 -19.50
CA GLU A 184 9.24 2.58 -20.65
C GLU A 184 8.09 1.57 -20.42
N LEU A 185 7.43 1.57 -19.26
CA LEU A 185 6.35 0.62 -18.97
C LEU A 185 5.16 0.81 -19.94
N PRO A 186 4.69 -0.29 -20.56
CA PRO A 186 3.57 -0.22 -21.48
C PRO A 186 2.31 0.31 -20.78
N GLY A 187 1.71 1.32 -21.38
CA GLY A 187 0.48 1.94 -20.89
C GLY A 187 0.69 3.03 -19.82
N LEU A 188 1.92 3.30 -19.37
CA LEU A 188 2.17 4.35 -18.36
C LEU A 188 1.73 5.74 -18.86
N ASN A 189 2.08 6.11 -20.08
CA ASN A 189 1.69 7.41 -20.64
C ASN A 189 0.17 7.52 -20.77
N ARG A 190 -0.52 6.46 -21.21
CA ARG A 190 -2.00 6.45 -21.22
C ARG A 190 -2.60 6.60 -19.82
N LEU A 191 -1.99 6.02 -18.80
CA LEU A 191 -2.43 6.20 -17.42
C LEU A 191 -2.19 7.64 -16.94
N ARG A 192 -1.06 8.27 -17.30
CA ARG A 192 -0.78 9.69 -17.01
C ARG A 192 -1.83 10.61 -17.64
N ASP A 193 -2.09 10.42 -18.94
CA ASP A 193 -3.08 11.21 -19.67
C ASP A 193 -4.48 11.07 -19.06
N ALA A 194 -4.85 9.84 -18.67
CA ALA A 194 -6.11 9.58 -18.02
C ALA A 194 -6.18 10.25 -16.62
N CYS A 195 -5.11 10.19 -15.84
CA CYS A 195 -5.03 10.87 -14.54
C CYS A 195 -5.17 12.37 -14.70
N GLU A 196 -4.45 12.98 -15.64
CA GLU A 196 -4.53 14.41 -15.93
C GLU A 196 -5.96 14.83 -16.34
N LYS A 197 -6.55 14.09 -17.29
CA LYS A 197 -7.92 14.33 -17.76
C LYS A 197 -8.95 14.34 -16.65
N HIS A 198 -8.78 13.51 -15.62
CA HIS A 198 -9.72 13.37 -14.52
C HIS A 198 -9.29 14.12 -13.24
N GLY A 199 -8.22 14.93 -13.29
CA GLY A 199 -7.72 15.68 -12.14
C GLY A 199 -7.23 14.77 -10.99
N VAL A 200 -6.66 13.60 -11.34
CA VAL A 200 -6.12 12.61 -10.41
C VAL A 200 -4.60 12.69 -10.42
N GLU A 201 -3.99 12.67 -9.24
CA GLU A 201 -2.53 12.66 -9.09
C GLU A 201 -1.99 11.23 -9.18
N LEU A 202 -1.02 11.01 -10.07
CA LEU A 202 -0.29 9.75 -10.19
C LEU A 202 0.96 9.79 -9.32
N LEU A 203 0.94 9.04 -8.20
CA LEU A 203 2.06 8.91 -7.28
C LEU A 203 2.98 7.80 -7.76
N LEU A 204 4.11 8.17 -8.36
CA LEU A 204 5.13 7.20 -8.80
C LEU A 204 6.21 7.03 -7.74
N SER A 205 6.60 5.80 -7.46
CA SER A 205 7.67 5.49 -6.54
C SER A 205 8.52 4.31 -7.00
N GLN A 206 9.82 4.42 -6.79
CA GLN A 206 10.76 3.32 -6.95
C GLN A 206 10.90 2.59 -5.61
N MET A 207 10.70 1.28 -5.61
CA MET A 207 10.94 0.46 -4.42
C MET A 207 12.43 0.22 -4.23
N GLY A 208 12.90 0.37 -2.99
CA GLY A 208 14.28 0.02 -2.63
C GLY A 208 14.53 -1.50 -2.65
N ILE A 209 15.81 -1.89 -2.75
CA ILE A 209 16.25 -3.30 -2.77
C ILE A 209 15.75 -4.10 -1.56
N THR A 210 15.56 -3.46 -0.41
CA THR A 210 15.05 -4.09 0.81
C THR A 210 13.55 -4.42 0.77
N SER A 211 12.83 -3.88 -0.20
CA SER A 211 11.38 -4.09 -0.38
C SER A 211 11.08 -5.27 -1.31
N SER A 212 12.07 -5.77 -2.01
CA SER A 212 11.98 -6.90 -2.95
C SER A 212 12.16 -8.25 -2.25
#